data_b004296efae59f77b9cc4a44dff28734
#
_entry.id   b004296efae59f77b9cc4a44dff28734
#
_cell.length_a   1.000
_cell.length_b   1.000
_cell.length_c   1.000
_cell.angle_alpha   90.00
_cell.angle_beta   90.00
_cell.angle_gamma   90.00
#
_symmetry.space_group_name_H-M   'P 1'
#
loop_
_entity.id
_entity.type
_entity.pdbx_description
1 polymer ?
#
loop_
_entity_poly.entity_id
_entity_poly.type
_entity_poly.pdbx_seq_one_letter_code
_entity_poly.pdbx_strand_id
1 'polypeptide(L)'
;MFIGATMSVNAQYRDVKLPDAPKQTNYRNYEAEDKGFWCAVELEGGSSVMVHEPNMPYVNLSWTGGYRVSEYLRFGAGLGVRYYANHAEVRDTDNKFGVPIFANVRGNFISAYDRDGVPFWSLNIGGITNEGFFASPTFGYSFGGLRNNFQIGINYTITNFKNCEKNDVAYSYFGVKLGYEF
;
A
#
# COMPACT_ATOMS: atom_id res chain seq x y z
N MET A 1 19.67 88.60 -24.46
CA MET A 1 18.49 87.73 -24.71
C MET A 1 18.97 86.30 -24.43
N PHE A 2 18.77 85.81 -23.20
CA PHE A 2 19.16 84.45 -22.78
C PHE A 2 17.92 83.56 -22.78
N ILE A 3 17.96 82.54 -23.63
CA ILE A 3 16.91 81.54 -23.70
C ILE A 3 17.31 80.44 -22.75
N GLY A 4 16.60 80.36 -21.62
CA GLY A 4 16.77 79.25 -20.65
C GLY A 4 15.99 78.04 -21.12
N ALA A 5 16.76 76.99 -21.44
CA ALA A 5 16.18 75.67 -21.73
C ALA A 5 15.91 74.93 -20.41
N THR A 6 14.65 74.80 -20.06
CA THR A 6 14.22 73.96 -18.93
C THR A 6 14.18 72.49 -19.40
N MET A 7 15.15 71.69 -18.96
CA MET A 7 15.11 70.24 -19.10
C MET A 7 14.13 69.68 -18.06
N SER A 8 12.98 69.20 -18.50
CA SER A 8 12.08 68.38 -17.71
C SER A 8 12.61 66.97 -17.62
N VAL A 9 13.15 66.57 -16.47
CA VAL A 9 13.52 65.19 -16.19
C VAL A 9 12.27 64.44 -15.85
N ASN A 10 11.75 63.70 -16.83
CA ASN A 10 10.70 62.69 -16.58
C ASN A 10 11.36 61.48 -15.90
N ALA A 11 11.26 61.44 -14.60
CA ALA A 11 11.57 60.22 -13.84
C ALA A 11 10.49 59.19 -14.16
N GLN A 12 10.77 58.31 -15.10
CA GLN A 12 9.95 57.12 -15.30
C GLN A 12 10.12 56.24 -14.04
N TYR A 13 9.14 56.28 -13.17
CA TYR A 13 8.98 55.21 -12.17
C TYR A 13 8.70 53.93 -12.93
N ARG A 14 9.71 53.11 -13.08
CA ARG A 14 9.54 51.74 -13.49
C ARG A 14 8.83 51.03 -12.33
N ASP A 15 7.59 50.67 -12.49
CA ASP A 15 6.90 49.75 -11.57
C ASP A 15 7.77 48.51 -11.41
N VAL A 16 8.56 48.47 -10.36
CA VAL A 16 9.26 47.27 -9.94
C VAL A 16 8.17 46.36 -9.41
N LYS A 17 7.66 45.44 -10.25
CA LYS A 17 6.85 44.33 -9.74
C LYS A 17 7.68 43.62 -8.70
N LEU A 18 7.31 43.80 -7.43
CA LEU A 18 7.81 42.98 -6.34
C LEU A 18 7.57 41.52 -6.76
N PRO A 19 8.57 40.64 -6.59
CA PRO A 19 8.36 39.23 -6.78
C PRO A 19 7.09 38.81 -6.02
N ASP A 20 6.20 38.09 -6.70
CA ASP A 20 5.01 37.55 -6.03
C ASP A 20 5.46 36.91 -4.71
N ALA A 21 4.79 37.31 -3.62
CA ALA A 21 5.07 36.68 -2.32
C ALA A 21 5.07 35.16 -2.52
N PRO A 22 6.08 34.46 -2.00
CA PRO A 22 6.15 33.02 -2.18
C PRO A 22 4.78 32.46 -1.82
N LYS A 23 4.13 31.77 -2.76
CA LYS A 23 2.86 31.09 -2.51
C LYS A 23 3.04 30.39 -1.18
N GLN A 24 2.21 30.72 -0.20
CA GLN A 24 2.19 29.98 1.06
C GLN A 24 1.98 28.51 0.65
N THR A 25 3.06 27.79 0.53
CA THR A 25 3.04 26.34 0.56
C THR A 25 2.40 26.04 1.90
N ASN A 26 1.19 25.47 1.88
CA ASN A 26 0.60 24.92 3.08
C ASN A 26 1.71 24.09 3.73
N TYR A 27 2.25 24.59 4.84
CA TYR A 27 3.21 23.84 5.63
C TYR A 27 2.47 22.62 6.13
N ARG A 28 2.51 21.54 5.36
CA ARG A 28 2.14 20.23 5.86
C ARG A 28 3.11 19.93 6.98
N ASN A 29 2.58 19.76 8.15
CA ASN A 29 3.39 19.37 9.29
C ASN A 29 3.73 17.89 9.12
N TYR A 30 4.75 17.62 8.33
CA TYR A 30 5.18 16.27 7.94
C TYR A 30 5.47 15.40 9.17
N GLU A 31 6.00 15.96 10.25
CA GLU A 31 6.23 15.22 11.49
C GLU A 31 4.93 14.70 12.14
N ALA A 32 3.82 15.41 11.97
CA ALA A 32 2.52 14.97 12.49
C ALA A 32 1.85 13.96 11.54
N GLU A 33 2.13 14.03 10.24
CA GLU A 33 1.61 13.08 9.25
C GLU A 33 2.39 11.77 9.23
N ASP A 34 3.65 11.76 9.68
CA ASP A 34 4.53 10.59 9.71
C ASP A 34 4.14 9.55 10.75
N LYS A 35 3.42 9.94 11.78
CA LYS A 35 3.05 9.08 12.90
C LYS A 35 1.54 9.08 13.09
N GLY A 36 1.00 7.96 13.50
CA GLY A 36 -0.42 7.87 13.85
C GLY A 36 -1.08 6.60 13.35
N PHE A 37 -2.36 6.53 13.60
CA PHE A 37 -3.18 5.42 13.13
C PHE A 37 -3.36 5.48 11.62
N TRP A 38 -3.38 4.32 11.01
CA TRP A 38 -3.67 4.10 9.60
C TRP A 38 -4.57 2.89 9.45
N CYS A 39 -5.31 2.84 8.37
CA CYS A 39 -6.04 1.65 7.96
C CYS A 39 -6.01 1.50 6.44
N ALA A 40 -6.21 0.28 5.98
CA ALA A 40 -6.23 -0.05 4.57
C ALA A 40 -7.27 -1.11 4.27
N VAL A 41 -7.86 -1.01 3.09
CA VAL A 41 -8.68 -2.06 2.49
C VAL A 41 -7.90 -2.60 1.30
N GLU A 42 -7.75 -3.93 1.23
CA GLU A 42 -6.93 -4.61 0.23
C GLU A 42 -7.71 -5.72 -0.44
N LEU A 43 -7.66 -5.75 -1.77
CA LEU A 43 -8.19 -6.82 -2.61
C LEU A 43 -7.00 -7.55 -3.24
N GLU A 44 -6.95 -8.86 -3.05
CA GLU A 44 -5.94 -9.74 -3.65
C GLU A 44 -6.62 -10.75 -4.58
N GLY A 45 -5.99 -11.03 -5.69
CA GLY A 45 -6.38 -12.11 -6.59
C GLY A 45 -5.17 -12.83 -7.11
N GLY A 46 -5.21 -14.16 -7.11
CA GLY A 46 -4.08 -14.96 -7.55
C GLY A 46 -4.43 -16.42 -7.75
N SER A 47 -3.40 -17.20 -7.99
CA SER A 47 -3.53 -18.63 -8.23
C SER A 47 -2.35 -19.41 -7.67
N SER A 48 -2.57 -20.68 -7.38
CA SER A 48 -1.50 -21.57 -6.95
C SER A 48 -0.49 -21.79 -8.09
N VAL A 49 0.79 -21.93 -7.72
CA VAL A 49 1.94 -22.06 -8.65
C VAL A 49 2.58 -23.44 -8.52
N MET A 50 1.82 -24.47 -8.22
CA MET A 50 2.33 -25.82 -8.01
C MET A 50 2.29 -26.65 -9.31
N VAL A 51 3.38 -27.37 -9.57
CA VAL A 51 3.58 -28.09 -10.87
C VAL A 51 2.75 -29.36 -10.99
N HIS A 52 2.31 -29.95 -9.88
CA HIS A 52 1.66 -31.28 -9.87
C HIS A 52 0.28 -31.29 -9.20
N GLU A 53 -0.21 -30.13 -8.76
CA GLU A 53 -1.50 -29.99 -8.08
C GLU A 53 -2.47 -29.18 -8.94
N PRO A 54 -3.78 -29.41 -8.83
CA PRO A 54 -4.76 -28.64 -9.56
C PRO A 54 -4.66 -27.15 -9.19
N ASN A 55 -4.81 -26.31 -10.20
CA ASN A 55 -4.71 -24.88 -10.05
C ASN A 55 -5.87 -24.36 -9.19
N MET A 56 -5.55 -23.66 -8.11
CA MET A 56 -6.52 -23.13 -7.16
C MET A 56 -6.49 -21.60 -7.15
N PRO A 57 -7.29 -20.93 -8.00
CA PRO A 57 -7.41 -19.49 -7.99
C PRO A 57 -8.16 -19.03 -6.73
N TYR A 58 -7.73 -17.89 -6.19
CA TYR A 58 -8.34 -17.28 -5.02
C TYR A 58 -8.59 -15.78 -5.19
N VAL A 59 -9.55 -15.28 -4.45
CA VAL A 59 -9.79 -13.85 -4.24
C VAL A 59 -9.88 -13.61 -2.73
N ASN A 60 -9.18 -12.60 -2.25
CA ASN A 60 -9.13 -12.23 -0.84
C ASN A 60 -9.43 -10.74 -0.67
N LEU A 61 -10.42 -10.42 0.15
CA LEU A 61 -10.70 -9.07 0.60
C LEU A 61 -10.28 -8.96 2.06
N SER A 62 -9.40 -8.02 2.38
CA SER A 62 -8.90 -7.84 3.73
C SER A 62 -8.93 -6.38 4.17
N TRP A 63 -9.08 -6.20 5.47
CA TRP A 63 -8.96 -4.92 6.15
C TRP A 63 -7.81 -5.01 7.16
N THR A 64 -6.95 -4.00 7.15
CA THR A 64 -5.77 -3.90 8.01
C THR A 64 -5.80 -2.56 8.71
N GLY A 65 -5.54 -2.56 10.00
CA GLY A 65 -5.41 -1.33 10.79
C GLY A 65 -4.19 -1.40 11.69
N GLY A 66 -3.58 -0.26 11.97
CA GLY A 66 -2.37 -0.25 12.77
C GLY A 66 -1.83 1.13 13.08
N TYR A 67 -0.56 1.18 13.43
CA TYR A 67 0.14 2.38 13.79
C TYR A 67 1.38 2.61 12.90
N ARG A 68 1.51 3.80 12.38
CA ARG A 68 2.65 4.28 11.62
C ARG A 68 3.68 4.85 12.60
N VAL A 69 4.85 4.24 12.65
CA VAL A 69 5.97 4.67 13.49
C VAL A 69 6.81 5.71 12.79
N SER A 70 6.98 5.54 11.47
CA SER A 70 7.70 6.47 10.60
C SER A 70 7.16 6.35 9.17
N GLU A 71 7.61 7.20 8.27
CA GLU A 71 7.30 7.08 6.85
C GLU A 71 7.76 5.74 6.24
N TYR A 72 8.83 5.14 6.81
CA TYR A 72 9.43 3.90 6.33
C TYR A 72 8.85 2.64 6.97
N LEU A 73 8.11 2.76 8.11
CA LEU A 73 7.71 1.59 8.86
C LEU A 73 6.35 1.76 9.54
N ARG A 74 5.49 0.78 9.33
CA ARG A 74 4.14 0.68 9.89
C ARG A 74 3.90 -0.74 10.35
N PHE A 75 3.21 -0.88 11.47
CA PHE A 75 2.78 -2.16 12.02
C PHE A 75 1.26 -2.17 12.14
N GLY A 76 0.66 -3.31 11.92
CA GLY A 76 -0.76 -3.47 12.03
C GLY A 76 -1.20 -4.91 12.21
N ALA A 77 -2.49 -5.06 12.32
CA ALA A 77 -3.17 -6.34 12.30
C ALA A 77 -4.35 -6.26 11.34
N GLY A 78 -4.68 -7.36 10.72
CA GLY A 78 -5.76 -7.42 9.75
C GLY A 78 -6.55 -8.70 9.81
N LEU A 79 -7.72 -8.63 9.22
CA LEU A 79 -8.60 -9.75 9.00
C LEU A 79 -9.22 -9.65 7.61
N GLY A 80 -9.65 -10.77 7.05
CA GLY A 80 -10.23 -10.78 5.71
C GLY A 80 -11.14 -11.95 5.45
N VAL A 81 -11.59 -12.02 4.21
CA VAL A 81 -12.35 -13.17 3.69
C VAL A 81 -11.68 -13.58 2.40
N ARG A 82 -11.31 -14.85 2.32
CA ARG A 82 -10.70 -15.48 1.15
C ARG A 82 -11.65 -16.50 0.55
N TYR A 83 -11.82 -16.44 -0.76
CA TYR A 83 -12.63 -17.39 -1.53
C TYR A 83 -11.72 -18.14 -2.50
N TYR A 84 -11.92 -19.47 -2.59
CA TYR A 84 -11.20 -20.35 -3.51
C TYR A 84 -12.16 -20.93 -4.55
N ALA A 85 -11.84 -20.81 -5.82
CA ALA A 85 -12.73 -21.24 -6.89
C ALA A 85 -12.79 -22.78 -7.04
N ASN A 86 -11.65 -23.48 -6.91
CA ASN A 86 -11.53 -24.93 -7.16
C ASN A 86 -11.14 -25.71 -5.89
N HIS A 87 -11.67 -25.33 -4.75
CA HIS A 87 -11.29 -25.89 -3.46
C HIS A 87 -11.64 -27.39 -3.34
N ALA A 88 -12.74 -27.82 -3.94
CA ALA A 88 -13.23 -29.19 -3.83
C ALA A 88 -12.32 -30.23 -4.53
N GLU A 89 -11.51 -29.80 -5.53
CA GLU A 89 -10.55 -30.69 -6.21
C GLU A 89 -9.28 -30.93 -5.40
N VAL A 90 -8.96 -30.01 -4.48
CA VAL A 90 -7.71 -29.99 -3.68
C VAL A 90 -7.97 -30.47 -2.26
N ARG A 91 -9.13 -30.25 -1.75
CA ARG A 91 -9.57 -30.61 -0.40
C ARG A 91 -10.89 -31.33 -0.42
N ASP A 92 -10.98 -32.36 0.38
CA ASP A 92 -12.21 -33.16 0.60
C ASP A 92 -13.24 -32.39 1.48
N THR A 93 -13.22 -31.06 1.42
CA THR A 93 -14.11 -30.18 2.19
C THR A 93 -14.85 -29.21 1.27
N ASP A 94 -16.17 -29.14 1.40
CA ASP A 94 -17.04 -28.21 0.66
C ASP A 94 -16.86 -26.72 1.02
N ASN A 95 -15.97 -26.41 1.97
CA ASN A 95 -15.79 -25.05 2.46
C ASN A 95 -14.82 -24.23 1.60
N LYS A 96 -15.37 -23.45 0.69
CA LYS A 96 -14.64 -22.57 -0.24
C LYS A 96 -14.14 -21.27 0.39
N PHE A 97 -14.47 -21.02 1.66
CA PHE A 97 -14.13 -19.76 2.34
C PHE A 97 -13.11 -19.98 3.46
N GLY A 98 -12.14 -19.08 3.52
CA GLY A 98 -11.20 -18.95 4.63
C GLY A 98 -11.23 -17.54 5.21
N VAL A 99 -11.02 -17.43 6.51
CA VAL A 99 -10.87 -16.13 7.19
C VAL A 99 -9.41 -15.97 7.61
N PRO A 100 -8.61 -15.19 6.87
CA PRO A 100 -7.27 -14.85 7.28
C PRO A 100 -7.30 -13.85 8.44
N ILE A 101 -6.49 -14.12 9.47
CA ILE A 101 -6.18 -13.21 10.58
C ILE A 101 -4.67 -13.10 10.64
N PHE A 102 -4.14 -11.88 10.59
CA PHE A 102 -2.71 -11.68 10.42
C PHE A 102 -2.16 -10.42 11.09
N ALA A 103 -0.89 -10.48 11.43
CA ALA A 103 -0.07 -9.31 11.69
C ALA A 103 0.49 -8.79 10.36
N ASN A 104 0.55 -7.48 10.22
CA ASN A 104 1.08 -6.80 9.04
C ASN A 104 2.26 -5.92 9.44
N VAL A 105 3.33 -6.01 8.67
CA VAL A 105 4.45 -5.07 8.68
C VAL A 105 4.60 -4.54 7.28
N ARG A 106 4.61 -3.22 7.12
CA ARG A 106 4.80 -2.59 5.80
C ARG A 106 5.66 -1.35 5.88
N GLY A 107 6.25 -0.98 4.76
CA GLY A 107 7.09 0.20 4.69
C GLY A 107 7.35 0.65 3.28
N ASN A 108 7.91 1.86 3.17
CA ASN A 108 8.35 2.43 1.92
C ASN A 108 9.87 2.24 1.79
N PHE A 109 10.37 2.01 0.57
CA PHE A 109 11.80 1.92 0.30
C PHE A 109 12.48 3.29 0.24
N ILE A 110 11.72 4.31 -0.11
CA ILE A 110 12.19 5.70 -0.25
C ILE A 110 11.20 6.64 0.42
N SER A 111 11.65 7.85 0.72
CA SER A 111 10.79 8.90 1.29
C SER A 111 9.63 9.23 0.36
N ALA A 112 8.44 9.36 0.93
CA ALA A 112 7.23 9.80 0.24
C ALA A 112 7.07 11.33 0.22
N TYR A 113 7.99 12.09 0.84
CA TYR A 113 7.98 13.55 0.79
C TYR A 113 8.19 14.05 -0.64
N ASP A 114 7.36 14.98 -1.06
CA ASP A 114 7.40 15.64 -2.37
C ASP A 114 7.33 14.66 -3.57
N ARG A 115 6.73 13.47 -3.37
CA ARG A 115 6.57 12.45 -4.40
C ARG A 115 5.11 12.02 -4.54
N ASP A 116 4.68 11.86 -5.78
CA ASP A 116 3.33 11.38 -6.11
C ASP A 116 3.18 9.86 -5.94
N GLY A 117 4.29 9.18 -5.63
CA GLY A 117 4.26 7.76 -5.35
C GLY A 117 5.63 7.20 -5.02
N VAL A 118 5.62 6.06 -4.32
CA VAL A 118 6.83 5.40 -3.82
C VAL A 118 6.71 3.88 -3.90
N PRO A 119 7.81 3.16 -4.15
CA PRO A 119 7.83 1.72 -4.01
C PRO A 119 7.68 1.33 -2.54
N PHE A 120 6.83 0.33 -2.28
CA PHE A 120 6.56 -0.17 -0.94
C PHE A 120 6.77 -1.69 -0.86
N TRP A 121 6.95 -2.16 0.36
CA TRP A 121 6.91 -3.57 0.70
C TRP A 121 5.93 -3.81 1.86
N SER A 122 5.37 -4.99 1.92
CA SER A 122 4.52 -5.41 3.02
C SER A 122 4.66 -6.91 3.25
N LEU A 123 4.50 -7.32 4.50
CA LEU A 123 4.53 -8.71 4.90
C LEU A 123 3.33 -8.98 5.81
N ASN A 124 2.46 -9.91 5.41
CA ASN A 124 1.39 -10.44 6.22
C ASN A 124 1.81 -11.80 6.76
N ILE A 125 1.69 -12.00 8.06
CA ILE A 125 1.99 -13.28 8.74
C ILE A 125 0.84 -13.60 9.66
N GLY A 126 0.26 -14.80 9.52
CA GLY A 126 -0.89 -15.15 10.33
C GLY A 126 -1.41 -16.56 10.09
N GLY A 127 -2.69 -16.73 10.32
CA GLY A 127 -3.42 -17.97 10.09
C GLY A 127 -4.68 -17.75 9.28
N ILE A 128 -5.05 -18.76 8.51
CA ILE A 128 -6.32 -18.81 7.79
C ILE A 128 -7.14 -19.93 8.43
N THR A 129 -8.39 -19.65 8.76
CA THR A 129 -9.29 -20.68 9.32
C THR A 129 -9.38 -21.86 8.38
N ASN A 130 -9.23 -23.08 8.93
CA ASN A 130 -9.23 -24.36 8.21
C ASN A 130 -7.99 -24.61 7.30
N GLU A 131 -7.01 -23.69 7.24
CA GLU A 131 -5.83 -23.86 6.39
C GLU A 131 -4.53 -23.94 7.20
N GLY A 132 -4.41 -23.16 8.25
CA GLY A 132 -3.23 -23.11 9.07
C GLY A 132 -2.44 -21.81 8.90
N PHE A 133 -1.13 -21.89 9.05
CA PHE A 133 -0.25 -20.74 9.00
C PHE A 133 -0.01 -20.24 7.56
N PHE A 134 0.05 -18.92 7.38
CA PHE A 134 0.45 -18.33 6.11
C PHE A 134 1.40 -17.16 6.29
N ALA A 135 2.22 -16.93 5.26
CA ALA A 135 3.06 -15.75 5.11
C ALA A 135 2.91 -15.21 3.68
N SER A 136 2.69 -13.91 3.56
CA SER A 136 2.45 -13.24 2.28
C SER A 136 3.27 -11.96 2.14
N PRO A 137 4.52 -12.04 1.65
CA PRO A 137 5.27 -10.88 1.21
C PRO A 137 4.63 -10.25 -0.03
N THR A 138 4.63 -8.93 -0.08
CA THR A 138 4.12 -8.11 -1.19
C THR A 138 5.14 -7.03 -1.52
N PHE A 139 5.36 -6.80 -2.80
CA PHE A 139 6.15 -5.69 -3.32
C PHE A 139 5.31 -4.93 -4.34
N GLY A 140 5.36 -3.61 -4.29
CA GLY A 140 4.51 -2.82 -5.16
C GLY A 140 4.85 -1.34 -5.18
N TYR A 141 3.93 -0.58 -5.71
CA TYR A 141 4.02 0.86 -5.81
C TYR A 141 2.77 1.51 -5.21
N SER A 142 2.98 2.52 -4.38
CA SER A 142 1.96 3.32 -3.73
C SER A 142 1.86 4.66 -4.42
N PHE A 143 0.66 5.06 -4.85
CA PHE A 143 0.36 6.32 -5.50
C PHE A 143 -0.41 7.23 -4.54
N GLY A 144 -0.02 8.48 -4.45
CA GLY A 144 -0.62 9.47 -3.56
C GLY A 144 0.34 9.90 -2.45
N GLY A 145 -0.19 10.64 -1.48
CA GLY A 145 0.60 11.18 -0.37
C GLY A 145 0.89 10.15 0.72
N LEU A 146 1.40 10.65 1.85
CA LEU A 146 1.64 9.85 3.07
C LEU A 146 0.36 9.21 3.63
N ARG A 147 -0.76 9.87 3.44
CA ARG A 147 -2.11 9.36 3.75
C ARG A 147 -2.96 9.43 2.49
N ASN A 148 -3.98 8.60 2.42
CA ASN A 148 -4.86 8.49 1.26
C ASN A 148 -4.11 8.10 -0.01
N ASN A 149 -3.54 6.91 0.00
CA ASN A 149 -2.79 6.38 -1.13
C ASN A 149 -3.42 5.10 -1.69
N PHE A 150 -3.31 4.96 -2.99
CA PHE A 150 -3.66 3.75 -3.72
C PHE A 150 -2.42 2.90 -3.91
N GLN A 151 -2.55 1.60 -3.70
CA GLN A 151 -1.44 0.64 -3.75
C GLN A 151 -1.72 -0.43 -4.79
N ILE A 152 -0.73 -0.73 -5.60
CA ILE A 152 -0.73 -1.88 -6.49
C ILE A 152 0.56 -2.67 -6.27
N GLY A 153 0.44 -3.99 -6.16
CA GLY A 153 1.59 -4.83 -5.90
C GLY A 153 1.40 -6.26 -6.38
N ILE A 154 2.50 -6.96 -6.40
CA ILE A 154 2.54 -8.41 -6.57
C ILE A 154 2.77 -9.05 -5.21
N ASN A 155 2.06 -10.12 -4.92
CA ASN A 155 2.23 -10.86 -3.69
C ASN A 155 2.55 -12.33 -3.98
N TYR A 156 3.35 -12.90 -3.09
CA TYR A 156 3.64 -14.32 -3.06
C TYR A 156 3.20 -14.85 -1.69
N THR A 157 2.27 -15.78 -1.68
CA THR A 157 1.73 -16.32 -0.42
C THR A 157 2.13 -17.78 -0.28
N ILE A 158 2.71 -18.11 0.86
CA ILE A 158 2.99 -19.48 1.29
C ILE A 158 1.98 -19.83 2.37
N THR A 159 1.23 -20.89 2.18
CA THR A 159 0.26 -21.39 3.16
C THR A 159 0.60 -22.84 3.50
N ASN A 160 0.65 -23.15 4.78
CA ASN A 160 0.86 -24.52 5.23
C ASN A 160 -0.50 -25.15 5.56
N PHE A 161 -1.00 -26.00 4.67
CA PHE A 161 -2.25 -26.72 4.88
C PHE A 161 -2.03 -27.88 5.82
N LYS A 162 -2.69 -27.87 6.96
CA LYS A 162 -2.85 -29.04 7.82
C LYS A 162 -3.87 -29.95 7.21
N ASN A 163 -3.45 -30.95 6.48
CA ASN A 163 -4.33 -32.02 6.03
C ASN A 163 -4.41 -33.11 7.12
N CYS A 164 -5.58 -33.41 7.65
CA CYS A 164 -5.77 -34.34 8.75
C CYS A 164 -5.40 -35.79 8.41
N GLU A 165 -5.18 -36.15 7.14
CA GLU A 165 -4.91 -37.53 6.73
C GLU A 165 -3.63 -37.78 5.90
N LYS A 166 -3.03 -36.78 5.30
CA LYS A 166 -1.79 -36.96 4.50
C LYS A 166 -0.93 -35.71 4.53
N ASN A 167 0.24 -35.84 5.13
CA ASN A 167 1.39 -34.92 5.08
C ASN A 167 1.07 -33.42 4.87
N ASP A 168 1.53 -32.60 5.78
CA ASP A 168 1.49 -31.12 5.66
C ASP A 168 2.03 -30.69 4.28
N VAL A 169 1.19 -30.21 3.40
CA VAL A 169 1.58 -29.72 2.08
C VAL A 169 1.62 -28.21 2.11
N ALA A 170 2.76 -27.63 1.78
CA ALA A 170 2.90 -26.20 1.60
C ALA A 170 2.40 -25.78 0.21
N TYR A 171 1.39 -24.93 0.16
CA TYR A 171 0.91 -24.33 -1.09
C TYR A 171 1.50 -22.94 -1.27
N SER A 172 1.93 -22.69 -2.50
CA SER A 172 2.45 -21.39 -2.91
C SER A 172 1.51 -20.75 -3.92
N TYR A 173 1.19 -19.48 -3.68
CA TYR A 173 0.33 -18.67 -4.53
C TYR A 173 1.07 -17.45 -5.02
N PHE A 174 0.82 -17.09 -6.28
CA PHE A 174 1.26 -15.83 -6.84
C PHE A 174 0.04 -15.00 -7.23
N GLY A 175 0.04 -13.72 -6.88
CA GLY A 175 -1.13 -12.88 -7.08
C GLY A 175 -0.81 -11.40 -7.23
N VAL A 176 -1.86 -10.65 -7.49
CA VAL A 176 -1.85 -9.19 -7.55
C VAL A 176 -2.68 -8.65 -6.39
N LYS A 177 -2.18 -7.61 -5.76
CA LYS A 177 -2.82 -6.89 -4.66
C LYS A 177 -3.14 -5.47 -5.11
N LEU A 178 -4.36 -5.05 -4.87
CA LEU A 178 -4.82 -3.66 -4.97
C LEU A 178 -5.22 -3.21 -3.56
N GLY A 179 -4.83 -2.02 -3.17
CA GLY A 179 -5.12 -1.51 -1.83
C GLY A 179 -5.42 -0.01 -1.83
N TYR A 180 -6.19 0.41 -0.86
CA TYR A 180 -6.37 1.82 -0.52
C TYR A 180 -6.11 2.01 0.97
N GLU A 181 -5.17 2.89 1.29
CA GLU A 181 -4.78 3.26 2.65
C GLU A 181 -5.25 4.67 2.97
N PHE A 182 -5.81 4.87 4.17
CA PHE A 182 -6.31 6.16 4.68
C PHE A 182 -6.01 6.35 6.16
#